data_d65cd3769a234c881c6f4dfcfc62525f
#
_entry.id   d65cd3769a234c881c6f4dfcfc62525f
#
_cell.length_a   1.000
_cell.length_b   1.000
_cell.length_c   1.000
_cell.angle_alpha   90.00
_cell.angle_beta   90.00
_cell.angle_gamma   90.00
#
_symmetry.space_group_name_H-M   'P 1'
#
loop_
_entity.id
_entity.type
_entity.pdbx_description
1 polymer ?
#
loop_
_entity_poly.entity_id
_entity_poly.type
_entity_poly.pdbx_seq_one_letter_code
_entity_poly.pdbx_strand_id
1 'polypeptide(L)'
;MKQEQSLAERTADGILSMLCIDKKFGPGDKIPNENDLAAALSVSRTTLREAIRILAAHQVLEIRRGRGTYVREDFHPGDQLGLGQLSSTLVDIHDLFEVRMIFEPQAAYYAAQRATEAEIERILYYGRLDEEQLLKGEDRTEAEQAFHNSIACASHNAFINELMPMLYGAIGKAVALSSQYPELMRRTVEDHRQIMEFLERRNAEGARTAMQLHMIHAMEEMNLG
;
A
#
# COMPACT_ATOMS: atom_id res chain seq x y z
N MET A 1 -7.77 23.86 11.28
CA MET A 1 -8.97 23.24 10.67
C MET A 1 -8.46 22.36 9.55
N LYS A 2 -8.58 21.02 9.66
CA LYS A 2 -8.34 20.12 8.50
C LYS A 2 -9.47 20.38 7.51
N GLN A 3 -9.12 20.76 6.28
CA GLN A 3 -10.07 20.77 5.17
C GLN A 3 -10.53 19.32 4.96
N GLU A 4 -11.83 19.07 5.08
CA GLU A 4 -12.39 17.76 4.75
C GLU A 4 -12.12 17.47 3.28
N GLN A 5 -11.50 16.33 3.00
CA GLN A 5 -11.28 15.88 1.62
C GLN A 5 -12.62 15.81 0.87
N SER A 6 -12.67 16.40 -0.29
CA SER A 6 -13.83 16.32 -1.17
C SER A 6 -14.10 14.87 -1.60
N LEU A 7 -15.34 14.58 -1.98
CA LEU A 7 -15.69 13.25 -2.51
C LEU A 7 -14.85 12.91 -3.77
N ALA A 8 -14.48 13.92 -4.56
CA ALA A 8 -13.65 13.73 -5.75
C ALA A 8 -12.20 13.32 -5.38
N GLU A 9 -11.61 13.94 -4.36
CA GLU A 9 -10.28 13.57 -3.85
C GLU A 9 -10.29 12.14 -3.30
N ARG A 10 -11.27 11.77 -2.48
CA ARG A 10 -11.41 10.39 -1.99
C ARG A 10 -11.61 9.37 -3.12
N THR A 11 -12.32 9.77 -4.19
CA THR A 11 -12.49 8.92 -5.38
C THR A 11 -11.17 8.78 -6.14
N ALA A 12 -10.37 9.84 -6.22
CA ALA A 12 -9.03 9.79 -6.80
C ALA A 12 -8.11 8.85 -6.01
N ASP A 13 -8.13 8.91 -4.68
CA ASP A 13 -7.40 7.99 -3.81
C ASP A 13 -7.84 6.53 -4.02
N GLY A 14 -9.14 6.30 -4.21
CA GLY A 14 -9.67 4.97 -4.55
C GLY A 14 -9.12 4.44 -5.89
N ILE A 15 -9.03 5.29 -6.92
CA ILE A 15 -8.43 4.91 -8.21
C ILE A 15 -6.93 4.65 -8.05
N LEU A 16 -6.20 5.50 -7.31
CA LEU A 16 -4.79 5.26 -6.98
C LEU A 16 -4.59 3.91 -6.28
N SER A 17 -5.46 3.55 -5.35
CA SER A 17 -5.41 2.25 -4.69
C SER A 17 -5.56 1.09 -5.67
N MET A 18 -6.44 1.23 -6.68
CA MET A 18 -6.59 0.22 -7.75
C MET A 18 -5.33 0.08 -8.60
N LEU A 19 -4.55 1.15 -8.77
CA LEU A 19 -3.30 1.14 -9.54
C LEU A 19 -2.12 0.63 -8.70
N CYS A 20 -1.96 1.15 -7.49
CA CYS A 20 -0.77 0.96 -6.68
C CYS A 20 -0.84 -0.27 -5.77
N ILE A 21 -2.04 -0.59 -5.24
CA ILE A 21 -2.24 -1.71 -4.31
C ILE A 21 -2.78 -2.92 -5.05
N ASP A 22 -3.97 -2.77 -5.63
CA ASP A 22 -4.66 -3.90 -6.29
C ASP A 22 -4.00 -4.29 -7.61
N LYS A 23 -3.10 -3.45 -8.16
CA LYS A 23 -2.40 -3.63 -9.45
C LYS A 23 -3.33 -4.02 -10.60
N LYS A 24 -4.58 -3.52 -10.56
CA LYS A 24 -5.61 -3.84 -11.56
C LYS A 24 -5.29 -3.28 -12.94
N PHE A 25 -4.51 -2.21 -12.99
CA PHE A 25 -4.08 -1.55 -14.23
C PHE A 25 -2.64 -1.10 -14.05
N GLY A 26 -1.78 -1.46 -15.00
CA GLY A 26 -0.38 -1.04 -15.08
C GLY A 26 -0.15 0.17 -16.01
N PRO A 27 1.09 0.67 -16.09
CA PRO A 27 1.47 1.73 -17.04
C PRO A 27 1.05 1.37 -18.49
N GLY A 28 0.41 2.32 -19.16
CA GLY A 28 -0.12 2.16 -20.52
C GLY A 28 -1.50 1.52 -20.61
N ASP A 29 -2.02 0.93 -19.54
CA ASP A 29 -3.33 0.27 -19.55
C ASP A 29 -4.47 1.27 -19.64
N LYS A 30 -5.54 0.84 -20.32
CA LYS A 30 -6.79 1.56 -20.38
C LYS A 30 -7.65 1.23 -19.16
N ILE A 31 -8.04 2.25 -18.38
CA ILE A 31 -9.00 2.05 -17.30
C ILE A 31 -10.43 1.91 -17.85
N PRO A 32 -11.37 1.28 -17.11
CA PRO A 32 -12.76 1.16 -17.51
C PRO A 32 -13.38 2.50 -17.89
N ASN A 33 -14.42 2.46 -18.71
CA ASN A 33 -15.13 3.68 -19.07
C ASN A 33 -15.79 4.35 -17.85
N GLU A 34 -16.13 5.64 -17.99
CA GLU A 34 -16.67 6.45 -16.89
C GLU A 34 -17.94 5.85 -16.24
N ASN A 35 -18.79 5.14 -17.01
CA ASN A 35 -20.01 4.54 -16.47
C ASN A 35 -19.70 3.35 -15.58
N ASP A 36 -18.85 2.46 -16.07
CA ASP A 36 -18.49 1.22 -15.36
C ASP A 36 -17.65 1.55 -14.11
N LEU A 37 -16.70 2.47 -14.24
CA LEU A 37 -15.85 2.85 -13.11
C LEU A 37 -16.61 3.64 -12.03
N ALA A 38 -17.56 4.52 -12.43
CA ALA A 38 -18.43 5.23 -11.49
C ALA A 38 -19.34 4.26 -10.72
N ALA A 39 -19.87 3.25 -11.40
CA ALA A 39 -20.68 2.20 -10.78
C ALA A 39 -19.83 1.37 -9.80
N ALA A 40 -18.63 0.95 -10.20
CA ALA A 40 -17.70 0.17 -9.36
C ALA A 40 -17.29 0.91 -8.08
N LEU A 41 -17.09 2.24 -8.17
CA LEU A 41 -16.71 3.09 -7.04
C LEU A 41 -17.93 3.68 -6.30
N SER A 42 -19.16 3.35 -6.71
CA SER A 42 -20.41 3.86 -6.11
C SER A 42 -20.47 5.39 -6.03
N VAL A 43 -19.98 6.09 -7.06
CA VAL A 43 -19.96 7.56 -7.16
C VAL A 43 -20.70 8.08 -8.38
N SER A 44 -21.03 9.39 -8.38
CA SER A 44 -21.58 10.03 -9.57
C SER A 44 -20.53 10.15 -10.69
N ARG A 45 -20.99 10.16 -11.95
CA ARG A 45 -20.11 10.41 -13.09
C ARG A 45 -19.38 11.77 -13.00
N THR A 46 -20.03 12.77 -12.43
CA THR A 46 -19.43 14.09 -12.22
C THR A 46 -18.28 14.01 -11.23
N THR A 47 -18.48 13.33 -10.11
CA THR A 47 -17.43 13.09 -9.10
C THR A 47 -16.26 12.30 -9.69
N LEU A 48 -16.55 11.24 -10.47
CA LEU A 48 -15.51 10.44 -11.12
C LEU A 48 -14.69 11.28 -12.12
N ARG A 49 -15.34 12.11 -12.93
CA ARG A 49 -14.63 12.98 -13.89
C ARG A 49 -13.72 13.97 -13.21
N GLU A 50 -14.13 14.50 -12.06
CA GLU A 50 -13.29 15.38 -11.26
C GLU A 50 -12.08 14.61 -10.69
N ALA A 51 -12.29 13.41 -10.15
CA ALA A 51 -11.23 12.54 -9.69
C ALA A 51 -10.23 12.19 -10.81
N ILE A 52 -10.71 11.85 -12.00
CA ILE A 52 -9.85 11.61 -13.18
C ILE A 52 -9.05 12.86 -13.54
N ARG A 53 -9.65 14.06 -13.48
CA ARG A 53 -8.92 15.32 -13.73
C ARG A 53 -7.83 15.58 -12.70
N ILE A 54 -8.10 15.32 -11.42
CA ILE A 54 -7.09 15.39 -10.34
C ILE A 54 -5.92 14.49 -10.69
N LEU A 55 -6.17 13.22 -11.01
CA LEU A 55 -5.13 12.26 -11.34
C LEU A 55 -4.40 12.60 -12.64
N ALA A 56 -5.08 13.19 -13.62
CA ALA A 56 -4.44 13.68 -14.84
C ALA A 56 -3.54 14.90 -14.57
N ALA A 57 -3.95 15.81 -13.69
CA ALA A 57 -3.14 16.95 -13.26
C ALA A 57 -1.87 16.49 -12.51
N HIS A 58 -1.97 15.40 -11.75
CA HIS A 58 -0.85 14.75 -11.08
C HIS A 58 -0.07 13.76 -11.96
N GLN A 59 -0.31 13.76 -13.28
CA GLN A 59 0.40 12.92 -14.25
C GLN A 59 0.30 11.40 -14.01
N VAL A 60 -0.72 10.95 -13.31
CA VAL A 60 -1.03 9.53 -13.09
C VAL A 60 -1.80 8.96 -14.27
N LEU A 61 -2.81 9.72 -14.76
CA LEU A 61 -3.67 9.31 -15.85
C LEU A 61 -3.48 10.23 -17.08
N GLU A 62 -3.75 9.69 -18.25
CA GLU A 62 -3.82 10.44 -19.51
C GLU A 62 -5.21 10.28 -20.13
N ILE A 63 -5.87 11.43 -20.40
CA ILE A 63 -7.17 11.46 -21.08
C ILE A 63 -6.93 11.57 -22.58
N ARG A 64 -7.13 10.48 -23.32
CA ARG A 64 -7.01 10.44 -24.79
C ARG A 64 -8.39 10.66 -25.40
N ARG A 65 -8.60 11.87 -25.95
CA ARG A 65 -9.92 12.31 -26.49
C ARG A 65 -10.47 11.29 -27.49
N GLY A 66 -11.70 10.81 -27.26
CA GLY A 66 -12.36 9.82 -28.10
C GLY A 66 -11.84 8.39 -27.95
N ARG A 67 -10.78 8.16 -27.16
CA ARG A 67 -10.18 6.84 -26.95
C ARG A 67 -10.36 6.32 -25.54
N GLY A 68 -10.52 7.20 -24.55
CA GLY A 68 -10.70 6.87 -23.14
C GLY A 68 -9.59 7.40 -22.25
N THR A 69 -9.52 6.90 -21.03
CA THR A 69 -8.50 7.28 -20.04
C THR A 69 -7.54 6.10 -19.84
N TYR A 70 -6.27 6.41 -19.75
CA TYR A 70 -5.17 5.45 -19.67
C TYR A 70 -4.29 5.79 -18.48
N VAL A 71 -3.67 4.79 -17.87
CA VAL A 71 -2.54 5.00 -16.96
C VAL A 71 -1.36 5.48 -17.79
N ARG A 72 -0.66 6.52 -17.36
CA ARG A 72 0.51 7.01 -18.10
C ARG A 72 1.58 5.94 -18.19
N GLU A 73 2.26 5.85 -19.34
CA GLU A 73 3.34 4.87 -19.56
C GLU A 73 4.56 5.11 -18.66
N ASP A 74 4.77 6.37 -18.30
CA ASP A 74 5.84 6.83 -17.40
C ASP A 74 5.38 6.97 -15.94
N PHE A 75 4.17 6.50 -15.60
CA PHE A 75 3.70 6.50 -14.23
C PHE A 75 4.38 5.38 -13.43
N HIS A 76 5.18 5.79 -12.46
CA HIS A 76 5.74 4.90 -11.44
C HIS A 76 5.33 5.42 -10.06
N PRO A 77 4.74 4.58 -9.19
CA PRO A 77 4.51 4.96 -7.81
C PRO A 77 5.82 5.48 -7.18
N GLY A 78 5.82 6.70 -6.63
CA GLY A 78 6.99 7.34 -6.02
C GLY A 78 7.77 8.34 -6.90
N ASP A 79 7.50 8.43 -8.21
CA ASP A 79 8.19 9.40 -9.09
C ASP A 79 7.85 10.87 -8.78
N GLN A 80 6.69 11.13 -8.18
CA GLN A 80 6.22 12.49 -7.87
C GLN A 80 7.12 13.23 -6.85
N LEU A 81 7.88 12.51 -6.03
CA LEU A 81 8.84 13.09 -5.10
C LEU A 81 10.26 13.19 -5.65
N GLY A 82 10.49 12.84 -6.92
CA GLY A 82 11.83 12.82 -7.52
C GLY A 82 12.74 11.71 -6.96
N LEU A 83 12.15 10.72 -6.28
CA LEU A 83 12.85 9.65 -5.58
C LEU A 83 12.95 8.36 -6.43
N GLY A 84 12.49 8.39 -7.70
CA GLY A 84 12.52 7.24 -8.60
C GLY A 84 13.91 6.62 -8.80
N GLN A 85 14.98 7.41 -8.58
CA GLN A 85 16.34 6.91 -8.59
C GLN A 85 16.69 6.03 -7.38
N LEU A 86 15.98 6.13 -6.26
CA LEU A 86 16.22 5.29 -5.08
C LEU A 86 15.84 3.82 -5.34
N SER A 87 14.86 3.57 -6.18
CA SER A 87 14.45 2.20 -6.56
C SER A 87 15.53 1.44 -7.33
N SER A 88 16.47 2.13 -7.97
CA SER A 88 17.61 1.56 -8.71
C SER A 88 18.88 1.42 -7.86
N THR A 89 18.91 2.01 -6.68
CA THR A 89 20.04 1.94 -5.77
C THR A 89 20.10 0.56 -5.12
N LEU A 90 21.28 -0.02 -5.01
CA LEU A 90 21.50 -1.20 -4.17
C LEU A 90 21.36 -0.76 -2.71
N VAL A 91 20.13 -0.80 -2.21
CA VAL A 91 19.83 -0.49 -0.81
C VAL A 91 20.20 -1.70 0.02
N ASP A 92 20.98 -1.48 1.09
CA ASP A 92 21.23 -2.49 2.10
C ASP A 92 19.91 -2.86 2.77
N ILE A 93 19.71 -4.14 3.01
CA ILE A 93 18.48 -4.62 3.65
C ILE A 93 18.36 -4.09 5.08
N HIS A 94 19.45 -3.90 5.78
CA HIS A 94 19.47 -3.28 7.09
C HIS A 94 18.94 -1.84 7.05
N ASP A 95 19.49 -0.99 6.17
CA ASP A 95 19.05 0.39 5.98
C ASP A 95 17.55 0.46 5.62
N LEU A 96 17.06 -0.51 4.82
CA LEU A 96 15.66 -0.62 4.48
C LEU A 96 14.79 -0.85 5.72
N PHE A 97 15.18 -1.80 6.58
CA PHE A 97 14.42 -2.10 7.80
C PHE A 97 14.47 -0.95 8.81
N GLU A 98 15.57 -0.20 8.90
CA GLU A 98 15.63 1.02 9.72
C GLU A 98 14.57 2.04 9.27
N VAL A 99 14.46 2.29 7.96
CA VAL A 99 13.46 3.22 7.42
C VAL A 99 12.04 2.70 7.63
N ARG A 100 11.79 1.41 7.42
CA ARG A 100 10.50 0.76 7.70
C ARG A 100 10.10 0.92 9.17
N MET A 101 11.05 0.70 10.10
CA MET A 101 10.85 0.88 11.54
C MET A 101 10.41 2.30 11.92
N ILE A 102 10.86 3.31 11.18
CA ILE A 102 10.47 4.71 11.42
C ILE A 102 9.03 4.98 10.94
N PHE A 103 8.66 4.48 9.77
CA PHE A 103 7.42 4.89 9.10
C PHE A 103 6.24 3.93 9.30
N GLU A 104 6.46 2.62 9.25
CA GLU A 104 5.36 1.64 9.24
C GLU A 104 4.59 1.56 10.57
N PRO A 105 5.23 1.60 11.75
CA PRO A 105 4.50 1.66 13.01
C PRO A 105 3.60 2.90 13.10
N GLN A 106 4.09 4.04 12.61
CA GLN A 106 3.31 5.26 12.62
C GLN A 106 2.19 5.25 11.56
N ALA A 107 2.41 4.61 10.43
CA ALA A 107 1.37 4.38 9.43
C ALA A 107 0.24 3.50 10.00
N ALA A 108 0.56 2.41 10.70
CA ALA A 108 -0.41 1.54 11.37
C ALA A 108 -1.22 2.29 12.45
N TYR A 109 -0.57 3.16 13.24
CA TYR A 109 -1.24 4.03 14.19
C TYR A 109 -2.31 4.91 13.53
N TYR A 110 -1.94 5.61 12.45
CA TYR A 110 -2.87 6.47 11.74
C TYR A 110 -3.94 5.69 10.98
N ALA A 111 -3.61 4.53 10.42
CA ALA A 111 -4.58 3.65 9.78
C ALA A 111 -5.69 3.22 10.75
N ALA A 112 -5.34 2.81 11.99
CA ALA A 112 -6.33 2.46 13.00
C ALA A 112 -7.32 3.60 13.30
N GLN A 113 -6.85 4.86 13.22
CA GLN A 113 -7.68 6.03 13.50
C GLN A 113 -8.50 6.53 12.31
N ARG A 114 -8.02 6.35 11.08
CA ARG A 114 -8.51 7.07 9.91
C ARG A 114 -9.10 6.18 8.83
N ALA A 115 -8.74 4.90 8.81
CA ALA A 115 -9.20 3.97 7.80
C ALA A 115 -10.73 3.87 7.76
N THR A 116 -11.30 3.84 6.58
CA THR A 116 -12.69 3.46 6.35
C THR A 116 -12.88 1.97 6.62
N GLU A 117 -14.11 1.50 6.78
CA GLU A 117 -14.40 0.06 6.93
C GLU A 117 -13.90 -0.74 5.71
N ALA A 118 -14.09 -0.24 4.51
CA ALA A 118 -13.61 -0.90 3.28
C ALA A 118 -12.08 -1.01 3.20
N GLU A 119 -11.35 -0.03 3.77
CA GLU A 119 -9.89 -0.10 3.86
C GLU A 119 -9.43 -1.11 4.90
N ILE A 120 -10.11 -1.21 6.05
CA ILE A 120 -9.86 -2.27 7.03
C ILE A 120 -10.11 -3.64 6.40
N GLU A 121 -11.24 -3.86 5.73
CA GLU A 121 -11.54 -5.11 5.04
C GLU A 121 -10.44 -5.49 4.03
N ARG A 122 -9.92 -4.52 3.29
CA ARG A 122 -8.82 -4.70 2.34
C ARG A 122 -7.53 -5.11 3.05
N ILE A 123 -7.16 -4.44 4.15
CA ILE A 123 -5.98 -4.79 4.95
C ILE A 123 -6.11 -6.24 5.45
N LEU A 124 -7.25 -6.58 6.02
CA LEU A 124 -7.52 -7.94 6.52
C LEU A 124 -7.47 -8.99 5.41
N TYR A 125 -7.95 -8.64 4.21
CA TYR A 125 -7.90 -9.53 3.05
C TYR A 125 -6.44 -9.85 2.66
N TYR A 126 -5.59 -8.83 2.50
CA TYR A 126 -4.20 -9.05 2.10
C TYR A 126 -3.37 -9.72 3.19
N GLY A 127 -3.60 -9.40 4.47
CA GLY A 127 -2.95 -10.10 5.58
C GLY A 127 -3.29 -11.58 5.66
N ARG A 128 -4.56 -11.95 5.39
CA ARG A 128 -4.98 -13.36 5.32
C ARG A 128 -4.44 -14.07 4.08
N LEU A 129 -4.36 -13.37 2.95
CA LEU A 129 -3.79 -13.92 1.71
C LEU A 129 -2.30 -14.21 1.89
N ASP A 130 -1.55 -13.29 2.51
CA ASP A 130 -0.14 -13.47 2.84
C ASP A 130 0.07 -14.68 3.75
N GLU A 131 -0.73 -14.80 4.82
CA GLU A 131 -0.72 -15.95 5.72
C GLU A 131 -1.02 -17.26 4.98
N GLU A 132 -2.03 -17.29 4.12
CA GLU A 132 -2.41 -18.47 3.35
C GLU A 132 -1.27 -18.93 2.44
N GLN A 133 -0.67 -18.01 1.69
CA GLN A 133 0.45 -18.29 0.79
C GLN A 133 1.67 -18.77 1.56
N LEU A 134 1.99 -18.14 2.69
CA LEU A 134 3.09 -18.54 3.55
C LEU A 134 2.92 -19.95 4.10
N LEU A 135 1.72 -20.30 4.58
CA LEU A 135 1.42 -21.65 5.11
C LEU A 135 1.46 -22.74 4.02
N LYS A 136 1.19 -22.38 2.76
CA LYS A 136 1.28 -23.27 1.61
C LYS A 136 2.70 -23.38 1.04
N GLY A 137 3.63 -22.51 1.45
CA GLY A 137 4.97 -22.41 0.86
C GLY A 137 4.95 -21.81 -0.55
N GLU A 138 3.93 -21.01 -0.87
CA GLU A 138 3.80 -20.27 -2.12
C GLU A 138 4.54 -18.93 -2.05
N ASP A 139 4.79 -18.31 -3.23
CA ASP A 139 5.33 -16.95 -3.28
C ASP A 139 4.31 -15.95 -2.75
N ARG A 140 4.64 -15.30 -1.64
CA ARG A 140 3.80 -14.34 -0.94
C ARG A 140 4.22 -12.87 -1.14
N THR A 141 5.23 -12.63 -1.99
CA THR A 141 5.84 -11.30 -2.14
C THR A 141 4.81 -10.22 -2.45
N GLU A 142 3.87 -10.51 -3.35
CA GLU A 142 2.83 -9.54 -3.73
C GLU A 142 1.81 -9.30 -2.61
N ALA A 143 1.41 -10.34 -1.89
CA ALA A 143 0.47 -10.24 -0.78
C ALA A 143 1.07 -9.48 0.40
N GLU A 144 2.31 -9.76 0.76
CA GLU A 144 3.09 -9.05 1.77
C GLU A 144 3.20 -7.56 1.45
N GLN A 145 3.62 -7.22 0.23
CA GLN A 145 3.68 -5.83 -0.22
C GLN A 145 2.32 -5.15 -0.18
N ALA A 146 1.26 -5.82 -0.62
CA ALA A 146 -0.09 -5.28 -0.64
C ALA A 146 -0.63 -5.07 0.79
N PHE A 147 -0.32 -5.96 1.74
CA PHE A 147 -0.68 -5.82 3.14
C PHE A 147 -0.10 -4.54 3.74
N HIS A 148 1.22 -4.37 3.70
CA HIS A 148 1.90 -3.18 4.24
C HIS A 148 1.49 -1.89 3.51
N ASN A 149 1.39 -1.94 2.18
CA ASN A 149 0.95 -0.79 1.39
C ASN A 149 -0.50 -0.39 1.70
N SER A 150 -1.40 -1.34 1.92
CA SER A 150 -2.79 -1.03 2.28
C SER A 150 -2.89 -0.34 3.65
N ILE A 151 -2.04 -0.71 4.62
CA ILE A 151 -1.93 -0.02 5.91
C ILE A 151 -1.40 1.41 5.72
N ALA A 152 -0.35 1.59 4.92
CA ALA A 152 0.20 2.90 4.63
C ALA A 152 -0.84 3.82 3.97
N CYS A 153 -1.55 3.35 2.96
CA CYS A 153 -2.61 4.10 2.29
C CYS A 153 -3.75 4.48 3.26
N ALA A 154 -4.17 3.55 4.11
CA ALA A 154 -5.21 3.77 5.11
C ALA A 154 -4.80 4.76 6.23
N SER A 155 -3.52 5.11 6.32
CA SER A 155 -3.05 6.20 7.20
C SER A 155 -3.58 7.57 6.79
N HIS A 156 -4.06 7.73 5.56
CA HIS A 156 -4.49 9.00 4.96
C HIS A 156 -3.45 10.11 5.12
N ASN A 157 -2.17 9.74 5.06
CA ASN A 157 -1.06 10.67 5.03
C ASN A 157 -0.46 10.68 3.62
N ALA A 158 -0.70 11.75 2.87
CA ALA A 158 -0.27 11.85 1.48
C ALA A 158 1.25 11.64 1.30
N PHE A 159 2.07 12.10 2.26
CA PHE A 159 3.53 11.92 2.19
C PHE A 159 3.93 10.45 2.40
N ILE A 160 3.33 9.75 3.36
CA ILE A 160 3.54 8.31 3.57
C ILE A 160 3.12 7.55 2.31
N ASN A 161 1.98 7.88 1.71
CA ASN A 161 1.46 7.22 0.52
C ASN A 161 2.38 7.36 -0.71
N GLU A 162 3.10 8.47 -0.82
CA GLU A 162 4.10 8.67 -1.88
C GLU A 162 5.43 7.97 -1.58
N LEU A 163 5.83 7.91 -0.32
CA LEU A 163 7.12 7.35 0.10
C LEU A 163 7.12 5.82 0.12
N MET A 164 6.08 5.21 0.69
CA MET A 164 6.05 3.77 0.98
C MET A 164 6.13 2.87 -0.25
N PRO A 165 5.48 3.16 -1.41
CA PRO A 165 5.62 2.32 -2.60
C PRO A 165 7.06 2.10 -3.06
N MET A 166 7.96 3.06 -2.79
CA MET A 166 9.37 2.94 -3.12
C MET A 166 10.11 1.96 -2.20
N LEU A 167 9.74 1.96 -0.92
CA LEU A 167 10.29 1.02 0.06
C LEU A 167 9.83 -0.41 -0.25
N TYR A 168 8.59 -0.58 -0.70
CA TYR A 168 8.03 -1.90 -1.00
C TYR A 168 8.68 -2.60 -2.20
N GLY A 169 9.22 -1.84 -3.17
CA GLY A 169 10.05 -2.43 -4.23
C GLY A 169 11.29 -3.18 -3.70
N ALA A 170 11.80 -2.77 -2.54
CA ALA A 170 12.91 -3.43 -1.88
C ALA A 170 12.47 -4.61 -0.98
N ILE A 171 11.22 -4.64 -0.51
CA ILE A 171 10.67 -5.72 0.34
C ILE A 171 10.69 -7.08 -0.36
N GLY A 172 10.51 -7.14 -1.68
CA GLY A 172 10.61 -8.39 -2.41
C GLY A 172 11.91 -9.14 -2.16
N LYS A 173 13.02 -8.41 -1.96
CA LYS A 173 14.31 -9.01 -1.56
C LYS A 173 14.27 -9.57 -0.14
N ALA A 174 13.63 -8.87 0.79
CA ALA A 174 13.48 -9.31 2.18
C ALA A 174 12.61 -10.57 2.25
N VAL A 175 11.50 -10.62 1.53
CA VAL A 175 10.62 -11.80 1.45
C VAL A 175 11.36 -13.00 0.88
N ALA A 176 12.11 -12.83 -0.21
CA ALA A 176 12.91 -13.90 -0.79
C ALA A 176 13.96 -14.45 0.18
N LEU A 177 14.57 -13.59 0.99
CA LEU A 177 15.51 -14.00 2.04
C LEU A 177 14.79 -14.68 3.22
N SER A 178 13.61 -14.22 3.60
CA SER A 178 12.85 -14.74 4.74
C SER A 178 12.50 -16.23 4.60
N SER A 179 12.36 -16.72 3.35
CA SER A 179 12.10 -18.14 3.07
C SER A 179 13.17 -19.09 3.60
N GLN A 180 14.36 -18.58 3.91
CA GLN A 180 15.48 -19.34 4.48
C GLN A 180 15.39 -19.47 6.02
N TYR A 181 14.46 -18.74 6.67
CA TYR A 181 14.32 -18.65 8.12
C TYR A 181 12.92 -19.12 8.57
N PRO A 182 12.72 -20.42 8.86
CA PRO A 182 11.42 -20.97 9.21
C PRO A 182 10.78 -20.32 10.46
N GLU A 183 11.61 -19.92 11.43
CA GLU A 183 11.13 -19.26 12.64
C GLU A 183 10.60 -17.87 12.36
N LEU A 184 11.26 -17.12 11.48
CA LEU A 184 10.76 -15.85 10.99
C LEU A 184 9.39 -15.99 10.32
N MET A 185 9.20 -17.01 9.49
CA MET A 185 7.90 -17.27 8.85
C MET A 185 6.80 -17.52 9.89
N ARG A 186 7.07 -18.29 10.92
CA ARG A 186 6.10 -18.53 12.01
C ARG A 186 5.75 -17.23 12.75
N ARG A 187 6.76 -16.44 13.10
CA ARG A 187 6.57 -15.15 13.79
C ARG A 187 5.83 -14.14 12.92
N THR A 188 6.12 -14.08 11.63
CA THR A 188 5.41 -13.19 10.69
C THR A 188 3.90 -13.42 10.75
N VAL A 189 3.43 -14.68 10.75
CA VAL A 189 2.00 -15.01 10.87
C VAL A 189 1.41 -14.46 12.17
N GLU A 190 2.10 -14.69 13.29
CA GLU A 190 1.64 -14.24 14.61
C GLU A 190 1.56 -12.71 14.68
N ASP A 191 2.60 -12.03 14.18
CA ASP A 191 2.69 -10.57 14.15
C ASP A 191 1.62 -9.93 13.25
N HIS A 192 1.42 -10.46 12.04
CA HIS A 192 0.39 -9.97 11.13
C HIS A 192 -1.01 -10.14 11.72
N ARG A 193 -1.30 -11.26 12.38
CA ARG A 193 -2.58 -11.46 13.08
C ARG A 193 -2.80 -10.40 14.17
N GLN A 194 -1.76 -10.06 14.94
CA GLN A 194 -1.86 -9.02 15.97
C GLN A 194 -2.08 -7.64 15.36
N ILE A 195 -1.36 -7.31 14.28
CA ILE A 195 -1.56 -6.04 13.56
C ILE A 195 -3.01 -5.93 13.07
N MET A 196 -3.52 -6.99 12.41
CA MET A 196 -4.89 -7.03 11.91
C MET A 196 -5.92 -6.88 13.03
N GLU A 197 -5.74 -7.60 14.14
CA GLU A 197 -6.64 -7.51 15.30
C GLU A 197 -6.73 -6.09 15.87
N PHE A 198 -5.59 -5.41 16.04
CA PHE A 198 -5.58 -4.04 16.55
C PHE A 198 -6.16 -3.03 15.57
N LEU A 199 -5.95 -3.22 14.25
CA LEU A 199 -6.55 -2.38 13.21
C LEU A 199 -8.07 -2.56 13.17
N GLU A 200 -8.57 -3.78 13.22
CA GLU A 200 -10.00 -4.10 13.27
C GLU A 200 -10.68 -3.49 14.51
N ARG A 201 -10.02 -3.53 15.65
CA ARG A 201 -10.48 -2.92 16.90
C ARG A 201 -10.26 -1.41 16.99
N ARG A 202 -9.69 -0.78 15.96
CA ARG A 202 -9.35 0.66 15.97
C ARG A 202 -8.42 1.06 17.13
N ASN A 203 -7.62 0.13 17.61
CA ASN A 203 -6.64 0.38 18.67
C ASN A 203 -5.32 0.90 18.08
N ALA A 204 -5.18 2.21 18.00
CA ALA A 204 -4.04 2.85 17.34
C ALA A 204 -2.69 2.54 18.02
N GLU A 205 -2.64 2.55 19.36
CA GLU A 205 -1.40 2.23 20.09
C GLU A 205 -1.02 0.76 19.96
N GLY A 206 -2.03 -0.14 20.00
CA GLY A 206 -1.81 -1.55 19.76
C GLY A 206 -1.30 -1.83 18.36
N ALA A 207 -1.90 -1.22 17.34
CA ALA A 207 -1.48 -1.38 15.95
C ALA A 207 -0.03 -0.88 15.73
N ARG A 208 0.33 0.26 16.31
CA ARG A 208 1.71 0.78 16.29
C ARG A 208 2.69 -0.20 16.91
N THR A 209 2.37 -0.67 18.12
CA THR A 209 3.26 -1.56 18.87
C THR A 209 3.41 -2.91 18.17
N ALA A 210 2.33 -3.47 17.65
CA ALA A 210 2.37 -4.73 16.91
C ALA A 210 3.22 -4.60 15.63
N MET A 211 3.07 -3.52 14.86
CA MET A 211 3.89 -3.27 13.68
C MET A 211 5.37 -3.07 14.04
N GLN A 212 5.65 -2.37 15.15
CA GLN A 212 7.02 -2.21 15.63
C GLN A 212 7.66 -3.55 16.01
N LEU A 213 6.94 -4.41 16.72
CA LEU A 213 7.41 -5.74 17.09
C LEU A 213 7.65 -6.61 15.84
N HIS A 214 6.76 -6.56 14.86
CA HIS A 214 6.94 -7.25 13.59
C HIS A 214 8.26 -6.86 12.90
N MET A 215 8.60 -5.57 12.85
CA MET A 215 9.87 -5.12 12.30
C MET A 215 11.08 -5.61 13.12
N ILE A 216 10.99 -5.55 14.46
CA ILE A 216 12.06 -6.02 15.37
C ILE A 216 12.30 -7.51 15.15
N HIS A 217 11.25 -8.33 15.16
CA HIS A 217 11.37 -9.78 14.96
C HIS A 217 12.00 -10.09 13.60
N ALA A 218 11.60 -9.37 12.54
CA ALA A 218 12.19 -9.58 11.23
C ALA A 218 13.69 -9.24 11.20
N MET A 219 14.12 -8.16 11.85
CA MET A 219 15.53 -7.78 11.95
C MET A 219 16.34 -8.79 12.77
N GLU A 220 15.81 -9.21 13.93
CA GLU A 220 16.48 -10.19 14.81
C GLU A 220 16.73 -11.52 14.09
N GLU A 221 15.70 -12.10 13.47
CA GLU A 221 15.79 -13.40 12.79
C GLU A 221 16.70 -13.38 11.56
N MET A 222 16.78 -12.25 10.87
CA MET A 222 17.69 -12.07 9.73
C MET A 222 19.10 -11.61 10.14
N ASN A 223 19.41 -11.52 11.46
CA ASN A 223 20.68 -11.02 12.00
C ASN A 223 21.05 -9.63 11.47
N LEU A 224 20.07 -8.74 11.39
CA LEU A 224 20.24 -7.34 10.97
C LEU A 224 20.32 -6.37 12.16
N GLY A 225 20.48 -6.87 13.38
CA GLY A 225 20.56 -6.07 14.62
C GLY A 225 21.97 -5.82 15.10
#